data_6f854c04a0e90843967ad6040f82451c
#
_entry.id   6f854c04a0e90843967ad6040f82451c
#
_cell.length_a   1.000
_cell.length_b   1.000
_cell.length_c   1.000
_cell.angle_alpha   90.00
_cell.angle_beta   90.00
_cell.angle_gamma   90.00
#
_symmetry.space_group_name_H-M   'P 1'
#
loop_
_entity.id
_entity.type
_entity.pdbx_description
1 polymer ?
#
loop_
_entity_poly.entity_id
_entity_poly.type
_entity_poly.pdbx_seq_one_letter_code
_entity_poly.pdbx_strand_id
1 'polypeptide(L)' 'MKKIITLEIGNSSWWKNKKYRKEASLELKKLRKKYKSVKLIKKHRLEGSNTILYGDYIIID' A
#
# COMPACT_ATOMS: atom_id res chain seq x y z
N MET A 1 2.97 -9.23 18.07
CA MET A 1 4.22 -8.61 17.58
C MET A 1 3.89 -7.50 16.59
N LYS A 2 4.53 -6.35 16.72
CA LYS A 2 4.31 -5.22 15.80
C LYS A 2 5.39 -5.22 14.73
N LYS A 3 4.97 -4.95 13.51
CA LYS A 3 5.87 -4.87 12.36
C LYS A 3 5.42 -3.73 11.45
N ILE A 4 6.35 -3.02 10.87
CA ILE A 4 6.05 -1.97 9.90
C ILE A 4 6.46 -2.45 8.52
N ILE A 5 5.52 -2.33 7.57
CA ILE A 5 5.77 -2.64 6.17
C ILE A 5 5.41 -1.43 5.31
N THR A 6 6.11 -1.30 4.19
CA THR A 6 5.84 -0.24 3.21
C THR A 6 5.28 -0.86 1.95
N LEU A 7 4.13 -0.36 1.52
CA LEU A 7 3.47 -0.80 0.29
C LEU A 7 3.30 0.36 -0.68
N GLU A 8 3.43 0.06 -1.96
CA GLU A 8 3.07 1.00 -3.02
C GLU A 8 1.54 1.06 -3.09
N ILE A 9 0.98 2.24 -2.85
CA ILE A 9 -0.48 2.43 -2.81
C ILE A 9 -1.01 3.26 -3.97
N GLY A 10 -0.13 3.81 -4.80
CA GLY A 10 -0.53 4.51 -6.01
C GLY A 10 0.68 4.93 -6.83
N ASN A 11 0.45 5.15 -8.11
CA ASN A 11 1.42 5.80 -8.97
C ASN A 11 0.69 6.45 -10.15
N SER A 12 1.39 7.32 -10.89
CA SER A 12 0.77 8.07 -11.97
C SER A 12 0.22 7.19 -13.11
N SER A 13 0.73 5.98 -13.27
CA SER A 13 0.23 5.06 -14.29
C SER A 13 -1.08 4.37 -13.88
N TRP A 14 -1.43 4.34 -12.62
CA TRP A 14 -2.65 3.70 -12.13
C TRP A 14 -3.92 4.44 -12.58
N TRP A 15 -3.82 5.72 -12.83
CA TRP A 15 -4.95 6.50 -13.36
C TRP A 15 -5.43 5.94 -14.70
N LYS A 16 -4.49 5.41 -15.48
CA LYS A 16 -4.76 4.84 -16.80
C LYS A 16 -5.02 3.34 -16.76
N ASN A 17 -4.69 2.66 -15.67
CA ASN A 17 -4.77 1.20 -15.60
C ASN A 17 -5.44 0.74 -14.31
N LYS A 18 -6.72 0.41 -14.43
CA LYS A 18 -7.53 -0.09 -13.33
C LYS A 18 -7.01 -1.40 -12.72
N LYS A 19 -6.29 -2.19 -13.51
CA LYS A 19 -5.74 -3.47 -13.07
C LYS A 19 -4.76 -3.29 -11.89
N TYR A 20 -3.88 -2.32 -11.98
CA TYR A 20 -2.91 -2.05 -10.90
C TYR A 20 -3.59 -1.63 -9.60
N ARG A 21 -4.65 -0.83 -9.71
CA ARG A 21 -5.42 -0.42 -8.52
C ARG A 21 -6.07 -1.61 -7.84
N LYS A 22 -6.60 -2.55 -8.61
CA LYS A 22 -7.19 -3.78 -8.08
C LYS A 22 -6.14 -4.64 -7.38
N GLU A 23 -4.95 -4.78 -7.97
CA GLU A 23 -3.87 -5.56 -7.38
C GLU A 23 -3.43 -5.00 -6.03
N ALA A 24 -3.28 -3.68 -5.93
CA ALA A 24 -2.92 -3.03 -4.66
C ALA A 24 -4.00 -3.25 -3.60
N SER A 25 -5.26 -3.14 -3.98
CA SER A 25 -6.38 -3.38 -3.08
C SER A 25 -6.44 -4.83 -2.60
N LEU A 26 -6.17 -5.78 -3.49
CA LEU A 26 -6.13 -7.21 -3.14
C LEU A 26 -4.99 -7.51 -2.18
N GLU A 27 -3.82 -6.89 -2.39
CA GLU A 27 -2.66 -7.05 -1.51
C GLU A 27 -3.00 -6.63 -0.08
N LEU A 28 -3.65 -5.48 0.07
CA LEU A 28 -4.07 -4.98 1.37
C LEU A 28 -5.11 -5.90 2.02
N LYS A 29 -6.05 -6.42 1.25
CA LYS A 29 -7.05 -7.38 1.74
C LYS A 29 -6.40 -8.67 2.23
N LYS A 30 -5.38 -9.17 1.54
CA LYS A 30 -4.63 -10.36 1.96
C LYS A 30 -3.96 -10.13 3.30
N LEU A 31 -3.35 -8.97 3.50
CA LEU A 31 -2.72 -8.61 4.76
C LEU A 31 -3.73 -8.54 5.90
N ARG A 32 -4.89 -7.97 5.66
CA ARG A 32 -5.95 -7.87 6.66
C ARG A 32 -6.52 -9.22 7.07
N LYS A 33 -6.48 -10.20 6.17
CA LYS A 33 -6.88 -11.56 6.50
C LYS A 33 -5.83 -12.31 7.30
N LYS A 34 -4.55 -12.02 7.03
CA LYS A 34 -3.43 -12.69 7.67
C LYS A 34 -3.15 -12.17 9.07
N TYR A 35 -3.35 -10.87 9.30
CA TYR A 35 -3.02 -10.21 10.55
C TYR A 35 -4.26 -9.63 11.21
N LYS A 36 -4.23 -9.52 12.54
CA LYS A 36 -5.35 -8.97 13.32
C LYS A 36 -5.61 -7.50 13.02
N SER A 37 -4.56 -6.72 12.80
CA SER A 37 -4.70 -5.30 12.54
C SER A 37 -3.67 -4.84 11.53
N VAL A 38 -4.12 -4.08 10.54
CA VAL A 38 -3.27 -3.44 9.54
C VAL A 38 -3.74 -1.99 9.44
N LYS A 39 -2.92 -1.04 9.89
CA LYS A 39 -3.29 0.38 9.90
C LYS A 39 -2.26 1.22 9.17
N LEU A 40 -2.75 2.14 8.36
CA LEU A 40 -1.90 3.14 7.70
C LEU A 40 -1.45 4.17 8.73
N ILE A 41 -0.15 4.34 8.89
CA ILE A 41 0.42 5.30 9.83
C ILE A 41 1.08 6.49 9.16
N LYS A 42 1.55 6.34 7.91
CA LYS A 42 2.23 7.40 7.20
C LYS A 42 2.11 7.20 5.69
N LYS A 43 1.98 8.29 4.96
CA LYS A 43 2.06 8.29 3.50
C LYS A 43 3.28 9.09 3.08
N HIS A 44 3.97 8.63 2.04
CA HIS A 44 5.06 9.39 1.45
C HIS A 44 5.08 9.23 -0.06
N ARG A 45 5.54 10.29 -0.73
CA ARG A 45 5.57 10.37 -2.18
C ARG A 45 7.01 10.36 -2.66
N LEU A 46 7.27 9.57 -3.68
CA LEU A 46 8.53 9.59 -4.39
C LEU A 46 8.28 10.20 -5.76
N GLU A 47 8.85 11.37 -6.03
CA GLU A 47 8.69 12.07 -7.29
C GLU A 47 9.81 11.69 -8.26
N GLY A 48 9.45 11.57 -9.54
CA GLY A 48 10.38 11.24 -10.60
C GLY A 48 9.61 11.24 -11.92
N SER A 49 10.05 10.43 -12.88
CA SER A 49 9.35 10.26 -14.16
C SER A 49 7.92 9.75 -13.94
N ASN A 50 7.71 8.94 -12.90
CA ASN A 50 6.40 8.56 -12.39
C ASN A 50 6.34 8.89 -10.90
N THR A 51 5.26 9.54 -10.48
CA THR A 51 5.03 9.78 -9.07
C THR A 51 4.51 8.52 -8.42
N ILE A 52 5.22 8.00 -7.43
CA ILE A 52 4.84 6.80 -6.71
C ILE A 52 4.46 7.18 -5.28
N LEU A 53 3.31 6.73 -4.85
CA LEU A 53 2.82 6.96 -3.50
C LEU A 53 2.96 5.68 -2.69
N TYR A 54 3.62 5.79 -1.55
CA TYR A 54 3.82 4.67 -0.62
C TYR A 54 3.03 4.89 0.66
N GLY A 55 2.58 3.81 1.26
CA GLY A 55 1.98 3.83 2.57
C GLY A 55 2.76 2.93 3.53
N ASP A 56 3.06 3.46 4.70
CA ASP A 56 3.63 2.67 5.78
C ASP A 56 2.49 2.15 6.64
N TYR A 57 2.44 0.84 6.81
CA TYR A 57 1.39 0.18 7.60
C TYR A 57 2.00 -0.50 8.80
N ILE A 58 1.36 -0.32 9.95
CA ILE A 58 1.70 -1.08 11.14
C ILE A 58 0.83 -2.34 11.19
N ILE A 59 1.48 -3.46 11.33
CA ILE A 59 0.83 -4.78 11.38
C ILE A 59 0.92 -5.30 12.81
N ILE A 60 -0.21 -5.72 13.34
CA ILE A 60 -0.29 -6.32 14.66
C ILE A 60 -0.81 -7.74 14.51
N ASP A 61 -0.04 -8.65 14.99
CA ASP A 61 -0.33 -10.07 14.92
C ASP A 61 -1.27 -10.53 16.03
#